data_3b55f94f20dee7f18e66e602ecad913f
#
_entry.id   3b55f94f20dee7f18e66e602ecad913f
#
_cell.length_a   1.000
_cell.length_b   1.000
_cell.length_c   1.000
_cell.angle_alpha   90.00
_cell.angle_beta   90.00
_cell.angle_gamma   90.00
#
_symmetry.space_group_name_H-M   'P 1'
#
loop_
_entity.id
_entity.type
_entity.pdbx_description
1 polymer ?
#
loop_
_entity_poly.entity_id
_entity_poly.type
_entity_poly.pdbx_seq_one_letter_code
_entity_poly.pdbx_strand_id
1 'polypeptide(L)'
;VEAMMKLKDQGKIRAIGASNVTSDIIRGYCKYGQLDVIQEKYSLLTRRIEKQLLPTCKELGVSVQAYSPLEQGLLTGKVTMDTTYPEGSTRNSNPNFQPARRAQALAMLNNWQDLTEKYHCTMAQLVIALTARMVPGLFVLCGARTPQQAADNAGAMHIHLDGADAVRMKWD
;
A
#
# COMPACT_ATOMS: atom_id res chain seq x y z
N VAL A 1 -6.01 -17.44 17.76
CA VAL A 1 -6.26 -16.17 18.45
C VAL A 1 -6.08 -16.31 19.96
N GLU A 2 -6.73 -17.28 20.62
CA GLU A 2 -6.67 -17.45 22.09
C GLU A 2 -5.24 -17.50 22.66
N ALA A 3 -4.32 -18.26 22.02
CA ALA A 3 -2.92 -18.30 22.46
C ALA A 3 -2.25 -16.91 22.35
N MET A 4 -2.57 -16.15 21.34
CA MET A 4 -2.06 -14.78 21.16
C MET A 4 -2.64 -13.83 22.21
N MET A 5 -3.93 -13.99 22.55
CA MET A 5 -4.55 -13.23 23.65
C MET A 5 -3.84 -13.47 24.97
N LYS A 6 -3.51 -14.72 25.30
CA LYS A 6 -2.72 -15.05 26.51
C LYS A 6 -1.35 -14.35 26.52
N LEU A 7 -0.68 -14.26 25.37
CA LEU A 7 0.60 -13.54 25.27
C LEU A 7 0.42 -12.02 25.45
N LYS A 8 -0.68 -11.45 24.93
CA LYS A 8 -1.04 -10.04 25.12
C LYS A 8 -1.34 -9.75 26.60
N ASP A 9 -2.10 -10.59 27.26
CA ASP A 9 -2.42 -10.48 28.70
C ASP A 9 -1.17 -10.58 29.59
N GLN A 10 -0.19 -11.40 29.17
CA GLN A 10 1.13 -11.50 29.83
C GLN A 10 2.07 -10.32 29.51
N GLY A 11 1.66 -9.35 28.71
CA GLY A 11 2.48 -8.20 28.29
C GLY A 11 3.64 -8.56 27.34
N LYS A 12 3.67 -9.81 26.80
CA LYS A 12 4.73 -10.27 25.87
C LYS A 12 4.57 -9.71 24.47
N ILE A 13 3.33 -9.40 24.06
CA ILE A 13 3.00 -8.72 22.82
C ILE A 13 2.01 -7.61 23.11
N ARG A 14 1.98 -6.57 22.26
CA ARG A 14 1.07 -5.42 22.41
C ARG A 14 -0.14 -5.48 21.50
N ALA A 15 0.02 -6.14 20.35
CA ALA A 15 -1.00 -6.18 19.30
C ALA A 15 -0.97 -7.54 18.59
N ILE A 16 -2.10 -7.93 18.02
CA ILE A 16 -2.28 -9.16 17.24
C ILE A 16 -2.62 -8.76 15.81
N GLY A 17 -1.91 -9.31 14.83
CA GLY A 17 -2.14 -9.05 13.43
C GLY A 17 -2.31 -10.31 12.60
N ALA A 18 -2.91 -10.15 11.42
CA ALA A 18 -3.02 -11.18 10.40
C ALA A 18 -2.71 -10.60 9.01
N SER A 19 -2.36 -11.45 8.06
CA SER A 19 -2.04 -11.01 6.70
C SER A 19 -2.73 -11.88 5.66
N ASN A 20 -3.12 -11.25 4.54
CA ASN A 20 -3.79 -11.91 3.42
C ASN A 20 -5.05 -12.67 3.84
N VAL A 21 -5.91 -11.98 4.55
CA VAL A 21 -7.14 -12.51 5.13
C VAL A 21 -8.39 -12.03 4.37
N THR A 22 -9.51 -12.72 4.59
CA THR A 22 -10.83 -12.30 4.13
C THR A 22 -11.64 -11.68 5.26
N SER A 23 -12.74 -11.02 4.92
CA SER A 23 -13.68 -10.48 5.92
C SER A 23 -14.21 -11.55 6.88
N ASP A 24 -14.48 -12.76 6.37
CA ASP A 24 -14.98 -13.87 7.20
C ASP A 24 -13.91 -14.36 8.19
N ILE A 25 -12.64 -14.41 7.76
CA ILE A 25 -11.52 -14.77 8.64
C ILE A 25 -11.36 -13.72 9.75
N ILE A 26 -11.43 -12.41 9.42
CA ILE A 26 -11.36 -11.34 10.43
C ILE A 26 -12.52 -11.49 11.44
N ARG A 27 -13.75 -11.65 10.96
CA ARG A 27 -14.91 -11.85 11.82
C ARG A 27 -14.77 -13.09 12.68
N GLY A 28 -14.19 -14.17 12.12
CA GLY A 28 -13.88 -15.40 12.85
C GLY A 28 -12.87 -15.16 13.98
N TYR A 29 -11.80 -14.43 13.71
CA TYR A 29 -10.79 -14.11 14.73
C TYR A 29 -11.34 -13.22 15.84
N CYS A 30 -12.14 -12.22 15.50
CA CYS A 30 -12.73 -11.30 16.46
C CYS A 30 -13.75 -11.96 17.43
N LYS A 31 -14.21 -13.18 17.14
CA LYS A 31 -15.02 -13.97 18.10
C LYS A 31 -14.21 -14.46 19.30
N TYR A 32 -12.90 -14.61 19.16
CA TYR A 32 -12.00 -15.18 20.17
C TYR A 32 -11.06 -14.14 20.77
N GLY A 33 -11.13 -12.90 20.35
CA GLY A 33 -10.33 -11.81 20.86
C GLY A 33 -10.14 -10.69 19.83
N GLN A 34 -9.57 -9.57 20.24
CA GLN A 34 -9.34 -8.44 19.37
C GLN A 34 -8.21 -8.72 18.37
N LEU A 35 -8.52 -8.63 17.09
CA LEU A 35 -7.51 -8.46 16.04
C LEU A 35 -7.22 -6.96 15.90
N ASP A 36 -5.98 -6.55 16.10
CA ASP A 36 -5.63 -5.12 16.13
C ASP A 36 -5.29 -4.58 14.74
N VAL A 37 -4.70 -5.44 13.87
CA VAL A 37 -4.22 -5.01 12.55
C VAL A 37 -4.28 -6.14 11.52
N ILE A 38 -4.55 -5.77 10.27
CA ILE A 38 -4.28 -6.65 9.11
C ILE A 38 -3.22 -6.06 8.21
N GLN A 39 -2.51 -6.94 7.49
CA GLN A 39 -1.54 -6.53 6.46
C GLN A 39 -1.96 -7.09 5.11
N GLU A 40 -2.27 -6.19 4.17
CA GLU A 40 -2.86 -6.53 2.87
C GLU A 40 -2.15 -5.82 1.71
N LYS A 41 -2.15 -6.45 0.53
CA LYS A 41 -1.68 -5.79 -0.69
C LYS A 41 -2.64 -4.67 -1.06
N TYR A 42 -2.12 -3.44 -1.06
CA TYR A 42 -2.89 -2.27 -1.45
C TYR A 42 -2.02 -1.21 -2.12
N SER A 43 -2.48 -0.71 -3.24
CA SER A 43 -1.82 0.34 -4.02
C SER A 43 -2.84 1.03 -4.92
N LEU A 44 -2.42 2.05 -5.65
CA LEU A 44 -3.26 2.70 -6.67
C LEU A 44 -3.79 1.71 -7.72
N LEU A 45 -3.02 0.67 -8.07
CA LEU A 45 -3.37 -0.34 -9.08
C LEU A 45 -4.03 -1.59 -8.50
N THR A 46 -3.95 -1.80 -7.19
CA THR A 46 -4.47 -3.00 -6.51
C THR A 46 -5.39 -2.57 -5.37
N ARG A 47 -6.68 -2.42 -5.66
CA ARG A 47 -7.68 -1.82 -4.76
C ARG A 47 -8.78 -2.79 -4.30
N ARG A 48 -8.56 -4.10 -4.52
CA ARG A 48 -9.58 -5.14 -4.27
C ARG A 48 -10.16 -5.13 -2.84
N ILE A 49 -9.37 -4.71 -1.85
CA ILE A 49 -9.77 -4.71 -0.44
C ILE A 49 -10.83 -3.64 -0.10
N GLU A 50 -11.02 -2.64 -0.95
CA GLU A 50 -11.95 -1.52 -0.70
C GLU A 50 -13.40 -1.95 -0.61
N LYS A 51 -13.80 -2.98 -1.39
CA LYS A 51 -15.20 -3.38 -1.51
C LYS A 51 -15.77 -4.06 -0.27
N GLN A 52 -14.99 -4.86 0.40
CA GLN A 52 -15.45 -5.68 1.53
C GLN A 52 -14.54 -5.59 2.75
N LEU A 53 -13.23 -5.72 2.55
CA LEU A 53 -12.28 -5.86 3.66
C LEU A 53 -12.14 -4.56 4.47
N LEU A 54 -11.99 -3.41 3.80
CA LEU A 54 -11.90 -2.12 4.49
C LEU A 54 -13.16 -1.77 5.28
N PRO A 55 -14.40 -1.95 4.74
CA PRO A 55 -15.61 -1.80 5.55
C PRO A 55 -15.64 -2.71 6.78
N THR A 56 -15.25 -3.98 6.64
CA THR A 56 -15.17 -4.92 7.76
C THR A 56 -14.15 -4.48 8.80
N CYS A 57 -12.98 -4.03 8.38
CA CYS A 57 -11.95 -3.51 9.31
C CYS A 57 -12.45 -2.29 10.08
N LYS A 58 -13.12 -1.36 9.39
CA LYS A 58 -13.71 -0.18 10.02
C LYS A 58 -14.78 -0.56 11.05
N GLU A 59 -15.65 -1.49 10.73
CA GLU A 59 -16.72 -1.99 11.61
C GLU A 59 -16.14 -2.62 12.88
N LEU A 60 -15.06 -3.39 12.76
CA LEU A 60 -14.45 -4.15 13.85
C LEU A 60 -13.30 -3.43 14.57
N GLY A 61 -12.99 -2.19 14.20
CA GLY A 61 -11.88 -1.42 14.78
C GLY A 61 -10.49 -2.00 14.46
N VAL A 62 -10.33 -2.67 13.31
CA VAL A 62 -9.08 -3.28 12.86
C VAL A 62 -8.32 -2.31 11.96
N SER A 63 -7.07 -2.02 12.30
CA SER A 63 -6.19 -1.17 11.49
C SER A 63 -5.70 -1.92 10.24
N VAL A 64 -5.28 -1.18 9.21
CA VAL A 64 -4.80 -1.76 7.96
C VAL A 64 -3.40 -1.28 7.64
N GLN A 65 -2.50 -2.22 7.36
CA GLN A 65 -1.17 -1.99 6.81
C GLN A 65 -1.16 -2.39 5.33
N ALA A 66 -0.85 -1.44 4.46
CA ALA A 66 -0.76 -1.63 3.01
C ALA A 66 0.65 -2.03 2.61
N TYR A 67 0.87 -3.26 2.17
CA TYR A 67 2.14 -3.65 1.58
C TYR A 67 2.14 -3.51 0.06
N SER A 68 3.33 -3.39 -0.54
CA SER A 68 3.54 -3.14 -1.98
C SER A 68 2.85 -1.88 -2.52
N PRO A 69 2.89 -0.74 -1.82
CA PRO A 69 2.22 0.50 -2.27
C PRO A 69 2.77 1.01 -3.60
N LEU A 70 4.04 0.72 -3.92
CA LEU A 70 4.71 1.08 -5.17
C LEU A 70 4.65 -0.02 -6.24
N GLU A 71 3.79 -1.05 -6.08
CA GLU A 71 3.66 -2.17 -7.03
C GLU A 71 5.00 -2.73 -7.48
N GLN A 72 5.83 -3.21 -6.52
CA GLN A 72 7.16 -3.76 -6.81
C GLN A 72 8.08 -2.82 -7.59
N GLY A 73 7.86 -1.51 -7.50
CA GLY A 73 8.64 -0.46 -8.15
C GLY A 73 8.02 0.12 -9.42
N LEU A 74 6.92 -0.43 -9.94
CA LEU A 74 6.24 0.10 -11.14
C LEU A 74 5.83 1.56 -10.97
N LEU A 75 5.37 1.95 -9.79
CA LEU A 75 4.87 3.29 -9.48
C LEU A 75 5.96 4.27 -8.99
N THR A 76 7.23 3.95 -9.19
CA THR A 76 8.34 4.83 -8.76
C THR A 76 8.72 5.89 -9.79
N GLY A 77 8.20 5.82 -11.02
CA GLY A 77 8.64 6.64 -12.15
C GLY A 77 9.99 6.20 -12.76
N LYS A 78 10.60 5.10 -12.27
CA LYS A 78 11.89 4.58 -12.76
C LYS A 78 11.75 3.44 -13.77
N VAL A 79 10.57 2.86 -13.91
CA VAL A 79 10.27 1.80 -14.86
C VAL A 79 9.87 2.41 -16.19
N THR A 80 10.36 1.84 -17.30
CA THR A 80 10.00 2.21 -18.68
C THR A 80 9.42 1.02 -19.42
N MET A 81 8.91 1.18 -20.62
CA MET A 81 8.45 0.03 -21.44
C MET A 81 9.57 -0.96 -21.78
N ASP A 82 10.83 -0.49 -21.86
CA ASP A 82 12.00 -1.31 -22.19
C ASP A 82 12.64 -1.99 -20.97
N THR A 83 12.18 -1.69 -19.75
CA THR A 83 12.73 -2.31 -18.54
C THR A 83 12.44 -3.81 -18.54
N THR A 84 13.45 -4.63 -18.45
CA THR A 84 13.36 -6.10 -18.37
C THR A 84 13.69 -6.60 -16.96
N TYR A 85 13.27 -7.78 -16.63
CA TYR A 85 13.50 -8.42 -15.33
C TYR A 85 14.11 -9.80 -15.52
N PRO A 86 14.99 -10.26 -14.63
CA PRO A 86 15.57 -11.58 -14.68
C PRO A 86 14.51 -12.68 -14.74
N GLU A 87 14.88 -13.82 -15.30
CA GLU A 87 14.06 -15.02 -15.24
C GLU A 87 13.70 -15.37 -13.78
N GLY A 88 12.49 -15.88 -13.55
CA GLY A 88 11.98 -16.15 -12.19
C GLY A 88 11.52 -14.92 -11.40
N SER A 89 11.68 -13.71 -11.92
CA SER A 89 11.13 -12.51 -11.25
C SER A 89 9.61 -12.56 -11.21
N THR A 90 9.04 -12.33 -10.02
CA THR A 90 7.57 -12.22 -9.84
C THR A 90 6.94 -11.11 -10.67
N ARG A 91 7.72 -10.14 -11.15
CA ARG A 91 7.25 -9.08 -12.06
C ARG A 91 6.86 -9.63 -13.43
N ASN A 92 7.53 -10.70 -13.89
CA ASN A 92 7.25 -11.30 -15.21
C ASN A 92 5.84 -11.92 -15.28
N SER A 93 5.32 -12.42 -14.16
CA SER A 93 3.97 -12.99 -14.03
C SER A 93 2.93 -12.02 -13.45
N ASN A 94 3.34 -10.84 -12.99
CA ASN A 94 2.43 -9.88 -12.39
C ASN A 94 1.60 -9.17 -13.48
N PRO A 95 0.26 -9.21 -13.41
CA PRO A 95 -0.62 -8.57 -14.40
C PRO A 95 -0.34 -7.07 -14.63
N ASN A 96 0.06 -6.33 -13.59
CA ASN A 96 0.37 -4.91 -13.70
C ASN A 96 1.64 -4.62 -14.52
N PHE A 97 2.51 -5.63 -14.72
CA PHE A 97 3.72 -5.51 -15.54
C PHE A 97 3.51 -5.96 -16.99
N GLN A 98 2.36 -6.51 -17.33
CA GLN A 98 2.06 -6.87 -18.72
C GLN A 98 1.98 -5.61 -19.61
N PRO A 99 2.37 -5.67 -20.89
CA PRO A 99 2.62 -4.50 -21.72
C PRO A 99 1.48 -3.46 -21.70
N ALA A 100 0.24 -3.86 -21.89
CA ALA A 100 -0.90 -2.94 -21.94
C ALA A 100 -1.14 -2.25 -20.59
N ARG A 101 -1.16 -3.01 -19.50
CA ARG A 101 -1.39 -2.47 -18.15
C ARG A 101 -0.23 -1.60 -17.68
N ARG A 102 0.99 -2.01 -18.00
CA ARG A 102 2.21 -1.25 -17.74
C ARG A 102 2.20 0.10 -18.47
N ALA A 103 1.84 0.12 -19.77
CA ALA A 103 1.73 1.35 -20.53
C ALA A 103 0.71 2.32 -19.90
N GLN A 104 -0.45 1.82 -19.47
CA GLN A 104 -1.45 2.62 -18.76
C GLN A 104 -0.89 3.23 -17.46
N ALA A 105 -0.21 2.42 -16.64
CA ALA A 105 0.39 2.89 -15.39
C ALA A 105 1.45 3.96 -15.63
N LEU A 106 2.30 3.78 -16.65
CA LEU A 106 3.33 4.77 -16.99
C LEU A 106 2.72 6.08 -17.54
N ALA A 107 1.68 6.00 -18.37
CA ALA A 107 0.95 7.18 -18.85
C ALA A 107 0.30 7.96 -17.69
N MET A 108 -0.30 7.24 -16.72
CA MET A 108 -0.83 7.84 -15.50
C MET A 108 0.25 8.62 -14.73
N LEU A 109 1.41 8.01 -14.48
CA LEU A 109 2.51 8.68 -13.77
C LEU A 109 3.04 9.89 -14.54
N ASN A 110 3.10 9.79 -15.87
CA ASN A 110 3.54 10.90 -16.71
C ASN A 110 2.63 12.14 -16.58
N ASN A 111 1.32 11.93 -16.41
CA ASN A 111 0.34 13.00 -16.18
C ASN A 111 0.49 13.70 -14.82
N TRP A 112 1.36 13.20 -13.94
CA TRP A 112 1.60 13.74 -12.59
C TRP A 112 3.01 14.33 -12.43
N GLN A 113 3.79 14.46 -13.50
CA GLN A 113 5.16 14.99 -13.43
C GLN A 113 5.21 16.42 -12.87
N ASP A 114 4.27 17.27 -13.25
CA ASP A 114 4.12 18.62 -12.72
C ASP A 114 3.86 18.65 -11.20
N LEU A 115 3.21 17.61 -10.66
CA LEU A 115 2.99 17.49 -9.21
C LEU A 115 4.27 17.15 -8.47
N THR A 116 5.20 16.39 -9.07
CA THR A 116 6.50 16.15 -8.43
C THR A 116 7.30 17.45 -8.30
N GLU A 117 7.20 18.34 -9.27
CA GLU A 117 7.81 19.67 -9.21
C GLU A 117 7.11 20.56 -8.17
N LYS A 118 5.76 20.61 -8.21
CA LYS A 118 4.93 21.40 -7.28
C LYS A 118 5.22 21.04 -5.82
N TYR A 119 5.36 19.75 -5.50
CA TYR A 119 5.58 19.26 -4.14
C TYR A 119 7.05 19.01 -3.79
N HIS A 120 7.98 19.33 -4.70
CA HIS A 120 9.42 19.12 -4.55
C HIS A 120 9.77 17.70 -4.08
N CYS A 121 9.17 16.68 -4.73
CA CYS A 121 9.28 15.30 -4.31
C CYS A 121 9.51 14.35 -5.49
N THR A 122 9.89 13.12 -5.19
CA THR A 122 9.96 12.06 -6.20
C THR A 122 8.57 11.50 -6.49
N MET A 123 8.39 10.87 -7.66
CA MET A 123 7.15 10.16 -8.00
C MET A 123 6.81 9.08 -6.96
N ALA A 124 7.81 8.36 -6.45
CA ALA A 124 7.61 7.36 -5.39
C ALA A 124 7.02 7.99 -4.12
N GLN A 125 7.57 9.10 -3.67
CA GLN A 125 7.06 9.82 -2.50
C GLN A 125 5.64 10.34 -2.73
N LEU A 126 5.36 10.88 -3.90
CA LEU A 126 4.03 11.37 -4.28
C LEU A 126 2.98 10.24 -4.22
N VAL A 127 3.31 9.06 -4.78
CA VAL A 127 2.44 7.87 -4.75
C VAL A 127 2.24 7.34 -3.33
N ILE A 128 3.28 7.31 -2.51
CA ILE A 128 3.17 6.90 -1.10
C ILE A 128 2.25 7.85 -0.33
N ALA A 129 2.44 9.16 -0.47
CA ALA A 129 1.61 10.19 0.18
C ALA A 129 0.14 10.07 -0.23
N LEU A 130 -0.14 9.86 -1.53
CA LEU A 130 -1.51 9.62 -1.99
C LEU A 130 -2.08 8.33 -1.40
N THR A 131 -1.33 7.22 -1.45
CA THR A 131 -1.79 5.92 -0.91
C THR A 131 -2.16 6.03 0.57
N ALA A 132 -1.35 6.71 1.37
CA ALA A 132 -1.62 6.94 2.79
C ALA A 132 -2.92 7.73 3.03
N ARG A 133 -3.30 8.59 2.08
CA ARG A 133 -4.51 9.43 2.16
C ARG A 133 -5.77 8.73 1.68
N MET A 134 -5.65 7.68 0.86
CA MET A 134 -6.82 7.01 0.26
C MET A 134 -7.76 6.38 1.30
N VAL A 135 -7.20 5.94 2.42
CA VAL A 135 -7.96 5.29 3.49
C VAL A 135 -7.56 5.91 4.83
N PRO A 136 -8.50 6.48 5.59
CA PRO A 136 -8.20 7.03 6.91
C PRO A 136 -7.58 5.97 7.83
N GLY A 137 -6.45 6.29 8.45
CA GLY A 137 -5.75 5.39 9.37
C GLY A 137 -4.96 4.25 8.70
N LEU A 138 -4.75 4.31 7.39
CA LEU A 138 -3.91 3.35 6.67
C LEU A 138 -2.43 3.56 7.01
N PHE A 139 -1.74 2.48 7.35
CA PHE A 139 -0.27 2.45 7.45
C PHE A 139 0.34 1.93 6.17
N VAL A 140 1.22 2.70 5.55
CA VAL A 140 1.88 2.32 4.29
C VAL A 140 3.22 1.66 4.58
N LEU A 141 3.39 0.40 4.17
CA LEU A 141 4.62 -0.37 4.32
C LEU A 141 5.44 -0.34 3.03
N CYS A 142 6.46 0.50 3.02
CA CYS A 142 7.36 0.67 1.89
C CYS A 142 8.58 -0.22 2.03
N GLY A 143 8.82 -1.08 1.04
CA GLY A 143 10.06 -1.85 0.96
C GLY A 143 11.25 -0.95 0.63
N ALA A 144 12.40 -1.22 1.27
CA ALA A 144 13.67 -0.56 0.97
C ALA A 144 14.82 -1.59 1.02
N ARG A 145 15.76 -1.47 0.09
CA ARG A 145 16.99 -2.30 0.03
C ARG A 145 18.24 -1.53 0.47
N THR A 146 18.13 -0.22 0.56
CA THR A 146 19.23 0.65 0.98
C THR A 146 18.71 1.67 2.00
N PRO A 147 19.60 2.21 2.88
CA PRO A 147 19.24 3.29 3.80
C PRO A 147 18.66 4.51 3.08
N GLN A 148 19.21 4.85 1.91
CA GLN A 148 18.69 5.96 1.09
C GLN A 148 17.24 5.73 0.67
N GLN A 149 16.89 4.52 0.19
CA GLN A 149 15.50 4.21 -0.17
C GLN A 149 14.56 4.30 1.04
N ALA A 150 15.01 3.91 2.22
CA ALA A 150 14.20 4.04 3.44
C ALA A 150 13.97 5.52 3.79
N ALA A 151 15.00 6.35 3.72
CA ALA A 151 14.89 7.79 3.94
C ALA A 151 14.00 8.46 2.89
N ASP A 152 14.15 8.12 1.61
CA ASP A 152 13.32 8.64 0.51
C ASP A 152 11.85 8.29 0.73
N ASN A 153 11.55 7.02 1.06
CA ASN A 153 10.19 6.58 1.34
C ASN A 153 9.59 7.32 2.55
N ALA A 154 10.36 7.50 3.62
CA ALA A 154 9.92 8.23 4.81
C ALA A 154 9.64 9.71 4.51
N GLY A 155 10.36 10.32 3.58
CA GLY A 155 10.12 11.70 3.12
C GLY A 155 8.70 11.95 2.61
N ALA A 156 7.99 10.92 2.18
CA ALA A 156 6.59 11.03 1.76
C ALA A 156 5.65 11.55 2.86
N MET A 157 6.00 11.37 4.13
CA MET A 157 5.20 11.86 5.28
C MET A 157 5.12 13.40 5.36
N HIS A 158 6.03 14.09 4.72
CA HIS A 158 6.07 15.57 4.69
C HIS A 158 5.28 16.16 3.52
N ILE A 159 4.71 15.33 2.64
CA ILE A 159 3.95 15.78 1.48
C ILE A 159 2.48 15.95 1.86
N HIS A 160 2.04 17.19 1.84
CA HIS A 160 0.64 17.55 2.10
C HIS A 160 -0.07 17.83 0.78
N LEU A 161 -0.62 16.78 0.15
CA LEU A 161 -1.39 16.89 -1.08
C LEU A 161 -2.65 17.72 -0.83
N ASP A 162 -2.92 18.70 -1.69
CA ASP A 162 -4.21 19.38 -1.67
C ASP A 162 -5.34 18.48 -2.20
N GLY A 163 -6.60 18.90 -1.95
CA GLY A 163 -7.76 18.09 -2.32
C GLY A 163 -7.93 17.93 -3.83
N ALA A 164 -7.62 18.97 -4.59
CA ALA A 164 -7.77 18.97 -6.06
C ALA A 164 -6.75 18.03 -6.70
N ASP A 165 -5.49 18.08 -6.28
CA ASP A 165 -4.44 17.20 -6.76
C ASP A 165 -4.70 15.73 -6.37
N ALA A 166 -5.15 15.47 -5.15
CA ALA A 166 -5.52 14.13 -4.74
C ALA A 166 -6.69 13.55 -5.55
N VAL A 167 -7.64 14.38 -5.99
CA VAL A 167 -8.71 13.98 -6.90
C VAL A 167 -8.17 13.72 -8.31
N ARG A 168 -7.30 14.60 -8.82
CA ARG A 168 -6.64 14.43 -10.13
C ARG A 168 -5.84 13.14 -10.21
N MET A 169 -5.24 12.71 -9.11
CA MET A 169 -4.41 11.51 -9.03
C MET A 169 -5.20 10.21 -8.84
N LYS A 170 -6.52 10.21 -8.92
CA LYS A 170 -7.29 8.97 -8.85
C LYS A 170 -7.05 8.12 -10.10
N TRP A 171 -6.87 6.83 -9.87
CA TRP A 171 -6.87 5.80 -10.89
C TRP A 171 -8.24 5.10 -10.86
N ASP A 172 -8.97 5.15 -11.96
CA ASP A 172 -10.26 4.49 -12.17
C ASP A 172 -10.08 3.13 -12.82
#